data_b90f940e22af0afe79f37679f5252e37
#
_entry.id   b90f940e22af0afe79f37679f5252e37
#
_cell.length_a   1.000
_cell.length_b   1.000
_cell.length_c   1.000
_cell.angle_alpha   90.00
_cell.angle_beta   90.00
_cell.angle_gamma   90.00
#
_symmetry.space_group_name_H-M   'P 1'
#
loop_
_entity.id
_entity.type
_entity.pdbx_description
1 polymer ?
#
loop_
_entity_poly.entity_id
_entity_poly.type
_entity_poly.pdbx_seq_one_letter_code
_entity_poly.pdbx_strand_id
1 'polypeptide(L)'
;VERGELWLAEVGGKRRPVLVLTRSEVLDVRELVTVAEVTTSIRGLAVEVNVDPARVGLHRPSVINCDGLHTVVQSALTTRVGQVDDAVMHKVCSALSYALGC
;
A
#
# COMPACT_ATOMS: atom_id res chain seq x y z
N VAL A 1 3.58 12.10 -4.77
CA VAL A 1 2.90 10.89 -4.24
C VAL A 1 1.52 10.79 -4.86
N GLU A 2 1.19 9.63 -5.40
CA GLU A 2 -0.11 9.38 -6.00
C GLU A 2 -0.69 8.04 -5.55
N ARG A 3 -2.01 7.92 -5.57
CA ARG A 3 -2.73 6.69 -5.27
C ARG A 3 -2.23 5.54 -6.16
N GLY A 4 -1.98 4.39 -5.54
CA GLY A 4 -1.51 3.19 -6.25
C GLY A 4 0.00 3.09 -6.37
N GLU A 5 0.73 4.10 -5.96
CA GLU A 5 2.19 4.03 -5.92
C GLU A 5 2.67 3.28 -4.67
N LEU A 6 3.81 2.59 -4.84
CA LEU A 6 4.53 1.99 -3.72
C LEU A 6 5.72 2.87 -3.36
N TRP A 7 5.88 3.12 -2.07
CA TRP A 7 6.96 3.95 -1.53
C TRP A 7 7.58 3.26 -0.33
N LEU A 8 8.86 3.52 -0.07
CA LEU A 8 9.48 3.11 1.19
C LEU A 8 9.10 4.11 2.28
N ALA A 9 8.74 3.59 3.46
CA ALA A 9 8.43 4.37 4.64
C ALA A 9 8.68 3.55 5.90
N GLU A 10 8.93 4.24 7.01
CA GLU A 10 8.95 3.58 8.32
C GLU A 10 7.54 3.52 8.87
N VAL A 11 6.98 2.32 8.95
CA VAL A 11 5.68 2.07 9.54
C VAL A 11 5.74 0.80 10.39
N GLY A 12 5.02 0.78 11.49
CA GLY A 12 5.05 -0.36 12.39
C GLY A 12 6.44 -0.67 12.96
N GLY A 13 7.30 0.33 13.09
CA GLY A 13 8.66 0.18 13.61
C GLY A 13 9.65 -0.40 12.62
N LYS A 14 9.30 -0.55 11.36
CA LYS A 14 10.17 -1.08 10.30
C LYS A 14 10.11 -0.23 9.05
N ARG A 15 11.23 -0.15 8.34
CA ARG A 15 11.27 0.41 6.99
C ARG A 15 10.78 -0.64 6.00
N ARG A 16 9.71 -0.34 5.29
CA ARG A 16 9.09 -1.28 4.35
C ARG A 16 8.39 -0.56 3.21
N PRO A 17 8.09 -1.27 2.11
CA PRO A 17 7.22 -0.70 1.09
C PRO A 17 5.80 -0.54 1.64
N VAL A 18 5.15 0.53 1.21
CA VAL A 18 3.74 0.78 1.50
C VAL A 18 3.01 1.17 0.22
N LEU A 19 1.73 0.86 0.15
CA LEU A 19 0.87 1.24 -0.97
C LEU A 19 0.06 2.48 -0.60
N VAL A 20 0.10 3.49 -1.43
CA VAL A 20 -0.68 4.73 -1.23
C VAL A 20 -2.15 4.47 -1.56
N LEU A 21 -3.02 4.71 -0.58
CA LEU A 21 -4.45 4.48 -0.68
C LEU A 21 -5.25 5.75 -0.85
N THR A 22 -4.78 6.86 -0.31
CA THR A 22 -5.49 8.15 -0.37
C THR A 22 -5.71 8.58 -1.80
N ARG A 23 -6.89 9.12 -2.09
CA ARG A 23 -7.24 9.62 -3.41
C ARG A 23 -6.26 10.71 -3.84
N SER A 24 -5.77 10.62 -5.08
CA SER A 24 -4.79 11.56 -5.62
C SER A 24 -5.28 13.00 -5.58
N GLU A 25 -6.59 13.24 -5.76
CA GLU A 25 -7.18 14.57 -5.80
C GLU A 25 -6.97 15.37 -4.52
N VAL A 26 -6.79 14.71 -3.37
CA VAL A 26 -6.60 15.39 -2.08
C VAL A 26 -5.15 15.43 -1.63
N LEU A 27 -4.25 14.72 -2.31
CA LEU A 27 -2.84 14.64 -1.92
C LEU A 27 -2.10 15.97 -2.09
N ASP A 28 -2.55 16.82 -2.99
CA ASP A 28 -1.94 18.13 -3.21
C ASP A 28 -2.25 19.14 -2.08
N VAL A 29 -3.30 18.87 -1.29
CA VAL A 29 -3.77 19.82 -0.27
C VAL A 29 -3.71 19.25 1.14
N ARG A 30 -3.30 18.01 1.30
CA ARG A 30 -3.18 17.35 2.61
C ARG A 30 -1.76 16.94 2.91
N GLU A 31 -1.36 17.12 4.15
CA GLU A 31 -0.07 16.63 4.62
C GLU A 31 -0.08 15.13 4.89
N LEU A 32 -1.24 14.58 5.24
CA LEU A 32 -1.38 13.17 5.63
C LEU A 32 -1.77 12.29 4.44
N VAL A 33 -1.27 11.06 4.47
CA VAL A 33 -1.58 10.04 3.50
C VAL A 33 -1.84 8.72 4.22
N THR A 34 -2.85 7.98 3.80
CA THR A 34 -3.13 6.64 4.33
C THR A 34 -2.52 5.61 3.39
N VAL A 35 -1.81 4.65 3.98
CA VAL A 35 -1.07 3.62 3.26
C VAL A 35 -1.35 2.24 3.86
N ALA A 36 -1.15 1.20 3.05
CA ALA A 36 -1.20 -0.20 3.49
C ALA A 36 0.20 -0.78 3.45
N GLU A 37 0.55 -1.58 4.46
CA GLU A 37 1.84 -2.28 4.50
C GLU A 37 1.94 -3.29 3.36
N VAL A 38 3.13 -3.36 2.76
CA VAL A 38 3.50 -4.41 1.82
C VAL A 38 4.52 -5.31 2.51
N THR A 39 4.25 -6.62 2.57
CA THR A 39 5.06 -7.54 3.35
C THR A 39 5.33 -8.83 2.58
N THR A 40 6.50 -9.43 2.86
CA THR A 40 6.84 -10.76 2.36
C THR A 40 6.27 -11.87 3.24
N SER A 41 5.70 -11.53 4.39
CA SER A 41 5.04 -12.49 5.29
C SER A 41 3.62 -12.79 4.79
N ILE A 42 3.51 -13.76 3.89
CA ILE A 42 2.26 -14.15 3.23
C ILE A 42 1.55 -15.18 4.09
N ARG A 43 0.34 -14.88 4.54
CA ARG A 43 -0.45 -15.76 5.41
C ARG A 43 -1.68 -16.36 4.73
N GLY A 44 -1.98 -15.93 3.50
CA GLY A 44 -3.13 -16.42 2.74
C GLY A 44 -4.48 -15.93 3.25
N LEU A 45 -4.53 -14.74 3.84
CA LEU A 45 -5.75 -14.17 4.40
C LEU A 45 -6.52 -13.36 3.35
N ALA A 46 -7.84 -13.24 3.54
CA ALA A 46 -8.70 -12.49 2.62
C ALA A 46 -8.36 -11.00 2.56
N VAL A 47 -7.70 -10.46 3.59
CA VAL A 47 -7.26 -9.06 3.64
C VAL A 47 -5.93 -8.84 2.92
N GLU A 48 -5.31 -9.90 2.40
CA GLU A 48 -4.03 -9.82 1.69
C GLU A 48 -4.28 -9.87 0.18
N VAL A 49 -3.63 -8.97 -0.54
CA VAL A 49 -3.68 -8.92 -2.01
C VAL A 49 -2.30 -9.24 -2.55
N ASN A 50 -2.19 -10.33 -3.32
CA ASN A 50 -0.93 -10.74 -3.93
C ASN A 50 -0.53 -9.75 -5.03
N VAL A 51 0.77 -9.48 -5.12
CA VAL A 51 1.34 -8.69 -6.21
C VAL A 51 2.48 -9.46 -6.88
N ASP A 52 2.59 -9.31 -8.19
CA ASP A 52 3.75 -9.81 -8.93
C ASP A 52 4.91 -8.83 -8.66
N PRO A 53 5.97 -9.28 -7.95
CA PRO A 53 7.04 -8.38 -7.54
C PRO A 53 7.72 -7.69 -8.72
N ALA A 54 7.92 -8.40 -9.82
CA ALA A 54 8.59 -7.83 -10.99
C ALA A 54 7.80 -6.66 -11.61
N ARG A 55 6.46 -6.69 -11.50
CA ARG A 55 5.61 -5.65 -12.10
C ARG A 55 5.49 -4.40 -11.24
N VAL A 56 5.80 -4.50 -9.96
CA VAL A 56 5.61 -3.39 -9.01
C VAL A 56 6.92 -2.90 -8.39
N GLY A 57 8.06 -3.36 -8.89
CA GLY A 57 9.37 -2.89 -8.44
C GLY A 57 9.89 -3.57 -7.17
N LEU A 58 9.36 -4.73 -6.83
CA LEU A 58 9.81 -5.50 -5.67
C LEU A 58 10.71 -6.67 -6.11
N HIS A 59 11.47 -7.24 -5.16
CA HIS A 59 12.42 -8.32 -5.43
C HIS A 59 11.92 -9.70 -4.97
N ARG A 60 10.87 -9.75 -4.17
CA ARG A 60 10.33 -10.99 -3.61
C ARG A 60 8.81 -11.02 -3.69
N PRO A 61 8.21 -12.22 -3.74
CA PRO A 61 6.75 -12.34 -3.59
C PRO A 61 6.29 -11.63 -2.33
N SER A 62 5.25 -10.82 -2.48
CA SER A 62 4.75 -9.96 -1.42
C SER A 62 3.24 -9.88 -1.49
N VAL A 63 2.63 -9.44 -0.38
CA VAL A 63 1.21 -9.11 -0.34
C VAL A 63 1.03 -7.69 0.19
N ILE A 64 -0.04 -7.05 -0.27
CA ILE A 64 -0.54 -5.81 0.32
C ILE A 64 -1.45 -6.24 1.46
N ASN A 65 -1.09 -5.86 2.69
CA ASN A 65 -1.85 -6.22 3.89
C ASN A 65 -2.86 -5.12 4.21
N CYS A 66 -4.13 -5.36 3.89
CA CYS A 66 -5.19 -4.38 4.10
C CYS A 66 -5.67 -4.29 5.56
N ASP A 67 -5.11 -5.10 6.47
CA ASP A 67 -5.23 -4.90 7.92
C ASP A 67 -4.11 -4.03 8.50
N GLY A 68 -3.03 -3.86 7.76
CA GLY A 68 -1.88 -3.06 8.18
C GLY A 68 -1.94 -1.65 7.63
N LEU A 69 -2.91 -0.86 8.07
CA LEU A 69 -3.12 0.51 7.59
C LEU A 69 -2.45 1.52 8.51
N HIS A 70 -1.84 2.53 7.90
CA HIS A 70 -1.20 3.63 8.63
C HIS A 70 -1.53 4.96 7.96
N THR A 71 -1.72 5.99 8.76
CA THR A 71 -1.83 7.36 8.26
C THR A 71 -0.61 8.13 8.73
N VAL A 72 0.17 8.62 7.79
CA VAL A 72 1.45 9.27 8.05
C VAL A 72 1.55 10.58 7.26
N VAL A 73 2.52 11.43 7.61
CA VAL A 73 2.80 12.61 6.80
C VAL A 73 3.41 12.17 5.46
N GLN A 74 3.09 12.86 4.37
CA GLN A 74 3.61 12.49 3.05
C GLN A 74 5.14 12.48 3.00
N SER A 75 5.78 13.35 3.76
CA SER A 75 7.25 13.42 3.82
C SER A 75 7.89 12.17 4.43
N ALA A 76 7.12 11.30 5.08
CA ALA A 76 7.59 10.01 5.58
C ALA A 76 7.80 8.99 4.44
N LEU A 77 7.21 9.24 3.27
CA LEU A 77 7.43 8.43 2.07
C LEU A 77 8.71 8.92 1.40
N THR A 78 9.77 8.11 1.44
CA THR A 78 11.12 8.58 1.10
C THR A 78 11.57 8.21 -0.30
N THR A 79 11.22 7.03 -0.80
CA THR A 79 11.69 6.53 -2.09
C THR A 79 10.56 5.83 -2.81
N ARG A 80 10.28 6.26 -4.05
CA ARG A 80 9.30 5.57 -4.88
C ARG A 80 9.87 4.22 -5.33
N VAL A 81 9.10 3.17 -5.11
CA VAL A 81 9.47 1.80 -5.48
C VAL A 81 8.85 1.40 -6.83
N GLY A 82 7.58 1.73 -7.02
CA GLY A 82 6.84 1.35 -8.22
C GLY A 82 5.38 1.74 -8.10
N GLN A 83 4.53 1.03 -8.81
CA GLN A 83 3.08 1.25 -8.75
C GLN A 83 2.34 -0.03 -9.10
N VAL A 84 1.10 -0.13 -8.63
CA VAL A 84 0.19 -1.20 -9.01
C VAL A 84 -0.77 -0.72 -10.11
N ASP A 85 -1.32 -1.66 -10.87
CA ASP A 85 -2.30 -1.33 -11.89
C ASP A 85 -3.73 -1.25 -11.32
N ASP A 86 -4.68 -0.85 -12.16
CA ASP A 86 -6.08 -0.69 -11.75
C ASP A 86 -6.70 -2.01 -11.30
N ALA A 87 -6.31 -3.13 -11.89
CA ALA A 87 -6.82 -4.44 -11.49
C ALA A 87 -6.42 -4.79 -10.07
N VAL A 88 -5.18 -4.50 -9.69
CA VAL A 88 -4.70 -4.69 -8.31
C VAL A 88 -5.40 -3.72 -7.37
N MET A 89 -5.55 -2.44 -7.74
CA MET A 89 -6.26 -1.47 -6.91
C MET A 89 -7.72 -1.88 -6.66
N HIS A 90 -8.37 -2.48 -7.66
CA HIS A 90 -9.72 -2.99 -7.50
C HIS A 90 -9.79 -4.10 -6.44
N LYS A 91 -8.83 -5.02 -6.46
CA LYS A 91 -8.71 -6.08 -5.45
C LYS A 91 -8.40 -5.50 -4.06
N VAL A 92 -7.57 -4.48 -4.00
CA VAL A 92 -7.27 -3.77 -2.75
C VAL A 92 -8.53 -3.14 -2.17
N CYS A 93 -9.33 -2.47 -2.99
CA CYS A 93 -10.58 -1.87 -2.52
C CYS A 93 -11.54 -2.94 -1.98
N SER A 94 -11.64 -4.09 -2.63
CA SER A 94 -12.46 -5.20 -2.15
C SER A 94 -11.94 -5.74 -0.81
N ALA A 95 -10.63 -5.89 -0.68
CA ALA A 95 -10.02 -6.36 0.57
C ALA A 95 -10.18 -5.35 1.71
N LEU A 96 -10.08 -4.05 1.41
CA LEU A 96 -10.32 -2.99 2.39
C LEU A 96 -11.78 -2.99 2.86
N SER A 97 -12.71 -3.15 1.94
CA SER A 97 -14.13 -3.26 2.26
C SER A 97 -14.40 -4.42 3.22
N TYR A 98 -13.78 -5.55 2.96
CA TYR A 98 -13.85 -6.72 3.85
C TYR A 98 -13.21 -6.44 5.20
N ALA A 99 -11.99 -5.90 5.21
CA ALA A 99 -11.23 -5.66 6.44
C ALA A 99 -11.92 -4.66 7.37
N LEU A 100 -12.58 -3.64 6.80
CA LEU A 100 -13.24 -2.57 7.54
C LEU A 100 -14.73 -2.82 7.78
N GLY A 101 -15.29 -3.87 7.20
CA GLY A 101 -16.69 -4.21 7.37
C GLY A 101 -17.65 -3.31 6.59
N CYS A 102 -17.18 -2.72 5.48
CA CYS A 102 -18.01 -1.81 4.69
C CYS A 102 -18.79 -2.55 3.59
#